data_0eaa188a49f1b4ebcbe3a5c72378be57
#
_entry.id   0eaa188a49f1b4ebcbe3a5c72378be57
#
_cell.length_a   1.000
_cell.length_b   1.000
_cell.length_c   1.000
_cell.angle_alpha   90.00
_cell.angle_beta   90.00
_cell.angle_gamma   90.00
#
_symmetry.space_group_name_H-M   'P 1'
#
loop_
_entity.id
_entity.type
_entity.pdbx_description
1 polymer ?
#
loop_
_entity_poly.entity_id
_entity_poly.type
_entity_poly.pdbx_seq_one_letter_code
_entity_poly.pdbx_strand_id
1 'polypeptide(L)'
;LKMPEMLDAAIEGSIKAMWICGYDIAQSDPDVDHVVAALSNLEFLVVQEIFENETSSFAHVILPAASFLEKSGTFTNAERRMQVVQAAASPPGAAKTDLEIYGLISARLGHELPYEGPEDVMAEIADLTPHFAGVTFERLGRRGLQWPVAADGTDSPVLYETAFELPEGRAHFAALPYKPPGDEASEDYPLILVTGRRLEHYNVGTMTRRTGNLELFSSDWLEIHPEDAQELGIASGDVVEVRSKKGRIEIEAQVTERIEPGH
;
A
#
# COMPACT_ATOMS: atom_id res chain seq x y z
N LEU A 1 -14.81 -10.31 0.96
CA LEU A 1 -13.64 -10.86 0.24
C LEU A 1 -12.40 -10.07 0.65
N LYS A 2 -11.29 -10.74 0.81
CA LYS A 2 -9.96 -10.14 0.91
C LYS A 2 -9.37 -10.00 -0.50
N MET A 3 -8.30 -9.22 -0.66
CA MET A 3 -7.73 -8.94 -1.97
C MET A 3 -7.35 -10.21 -2.76
N PRO A 4 -6.64 -11.21 -2.20
CA PRO A 4 -6.37 -12.45 -2.95
C PRO A 4 -7.64 -13.15 -3.43
N GLU A 5 -8.66 -13.25 -2.58
CA GLU A 5 -9.97 -13.83 -2.94
C GLU A 5 -10.70 -13.03 -4.03
N MET A 6 -10.48 -11.71 -4.11
CA MET A 6 -11.03 -10.87 -5.18
C MET A 6 -10.33 -11.14 -6.52
N LEU A 7 -9.01 -11.37 -6.48
CA LEU A 7 -8.24 -11.74 -7.68
C LEU A 7 -8.64 -13.13 -8.18
N ASP A 8 -8.76 -14.11 -7.29
CA ASP A 8 -9.28 -15.45 -7.63
C ASP A 8 -10.67 -15.35 -8.28
N ALA A 9 -11.56 -14.58 -7.69
CA ALA A 9 -12.92 -14.38 -8.20
C ALA A 9 -12.96 -13.64 -9.55
N ALA A 10 -11.97 -12.78 -9.83
CA ALA A 10 -11.81 -12.15 -11.14
C ALA A 10 -11.32 -13.16 -12.19
N ILE A 11 -10.36 -14.03 -11.84
CA ILE A 11 -9.89 -15.11 -12.72
C ILE A 11 -11.04 -16.10 -13.03
N GLU A 12 -11.84 -16.44 -12.02
CA GLU A 12 -13.01 -17.31 -12.19
C GLU A 12 -14.18 -16.65 -12.93
N GLY A 13 -14.14 -15.32 -13.15
CA GLY A 13 -15.18 -14.55 -13.82
C GLY A 13 -16.42 -14.24 -12.97
N SER A 14 -16.38 -14.49 -11.67
CA SER A 14 -17.45 -14.12 -10.73
C SER A 14 -17.39 -12.63 -10.37
N ILE A 15 -16.20 -12.02 -10.33
CA ILE A 15 -16.01 -10.57 -10.36
C ILE A 15 -15.69 -10.15 -11.79
N LYS A 16 -16.54 -9.31 -12.37
CA LYS A 16 -16.45 -8.84 -13.76
C LYS A 16 -15.95 -7.43 -13.89
N ALA A 17 -16.11 -6.62 -12.85
CA ALA A 17 -15.68 -5.24 -12.82
C ALA A 17 -14.97 -4.90 -11.51
N MET A 18 -13.93 -4.08 -11.60
CA MET A 18 -13.22 -3.54 -10.44
C MET A 18 -13.00 -2.04 -10.60
N TRP A 19 -12.92 -1.37 -9.46
CA TRP A 19 -12.42 0.00 -9.35
C TRP A 19 -11.28 0.02 -8.35
N ILE A 20 -10.08 0.31 -8.85
CA ILE A 20 -8.85 0.36 -8.06
C ILE A 20 -8.49 1.83 -7.85
N CYS A 21 -8.30 2.22 -6.58
CA CYS A 21 -8.02 3.60 -6.18
C CYS A 21 -6.67 3.69 -5.47
N GLY A 22 -5.73 4.46 -6.03
CA GLY A 22 -4.46 4.79 -5.38
C GLY A 22 -3.58 3.57 -5.06
N TYR A 23 -3.62 2.53 -5.89
CA TYR A 23 -2.88 1.30 -5.65
C TYR A 23 -2.41 0.66 -6.94
N ASP A 24 -1.09 0.59 -7.12
CA ASP A 24 -0.46 -0.11 -8.23
C ASP A 24 -0.25 -1.59 -7.87
N ILE A 25 -1.32 -2.38 -7.93
CA ILE A 25 -1.32 -3.80 -7.56
C ILE A 25 -0.44 -4.64 -8.50
N ALA A 26 -0.39 -4.31 -9.79
CA ALA A 26 0.41 -5.04 -10.76
C ALA A 26 1.92 -4.92 -10.51
N GLN A 27 2.35 -3.86 -9.79
CA GLN A 27 3.74 -3.69 -9.37
C GLN A 27 3.98 -4.16 -7.92
N SER A 28 2.97 -4.08 -7.06
CA SER A 28 3.14 -4.22 -5.61
C SER A 28 2.90 -5.63 -5.09
N ASP A 29 2.09 -6.43 -5.79
CA ASP A 29 1.76 -7.78 -5.35
C ASP A 29 2.93 -8.74 -5.62
N PRO A 30 3.29 -9.62 -4.68
CA PRO A 30 4.38 -10.57 -4.87
C PRO A 30 4.07 -11.66 -5.90
N ASP A 31 2.82 -11.85 -6.31
CA ASP A 31 2.39 -12.80 -7.33
C ASP A 31 1.86 -12.05 -8.56
N VAL A 32 2.78 -11.42 -9.29
CA VAL A 32 2.46 -10.55 -10.43
C VAL A 32 1.71 -11.30 -11.53
N ASP A 33 2.07 -12.54 -11.82
CA ASP A 33 1.40 -13.33 -12.86
C ASP A 33 -0.09 -13.60 -12.51
N HIS A 34 -0.38 -13.85 -11.24
CA HIS A 34 -1.74 -13.99 -10.72
C HIS A 34 -2.55 -12.68 -10.86
N VAL A 35 -1.93 -11.55 -10.50
CA VAL A 35 -2.55 -10.22 -10.67
C VAL A 35 -2.84 -9.92 -12.13
N VAL A 36 -1.87 -10.11 -13.01
CA VAL A 36 -2.01 -9.88 -14.46
C VAL A 36 -3.12 -10.73 -15.04
N ALA A 37 -3.21 -12.01 -14.66
CA ALA A 37 -4.29 -12.89 -15.07
C ALA A 37 -5.66 -12.37 -14.61
N ALA A 38 -5.77 -11.93 -13.34
CA ALA A 38 -7.00 -11.38 -12.79
C ALA A 38 -7.44 -10.10 -13.51
N LEU A 39 -6.54 -9.12 -13.65
CA LEU A 39 -6.84 -7.84 -14.30
C LEU A 39 -7.20 -8.00 -15.77
N SER A 40 -6.52 -8.92 -16.48
CA SER A 40 -6.79 -9.21 -17.89
C SER A 40 -8.13 -9.89 -18.13
N ASN A 41 -8.68 -10.57 -17.12
CA ASN A 41 -9.98 -11.29 -17.24
C ASN A 41 -11.18 -10.40 -16.90
N LEU A 42 -10.98 -9.19 -16.39
CA LEU A 42 -12.06 -8.26 -16.05
C LEU A 42 -12.75 -7.73 -17.31
N GLU A 43 -14.09 -7.73 -17.31
CA GLU A 43 -14.88 -7.09 -18.36
C GLU A 43 -14.79 -5.56 -18.29
N PHE A 44 -14.56 -4.99 -17.10
CA PHE A 44 -14.43 -3.55 -16.89
C PHE A 44 -13.53 -3.21 -15.70
N LEU A 45 -12.50 -2.41 -15.95
CA LEU A 45 -11.56 -1.94 -14.93
C LEU A 45 -11.48 -0.42 -14.95
N VAL A 46 -11.77 0.20 -13.82
CA VAL A 46 -11.51 1.63 -13.56
C VAL A 46 -10.29 1.74 -12.65
N VAL A 47 -9.34 2.57 -13.02
CA VAL A 47 -8.19 2.91 -12.18
C VAL A 47 -8.24 4.40 -11.86
N GLN A 48 -8.28 4.73 -10.59
CA GLN A 48 -8.22 6.10 -10.09
C GLN A 48 -6.84 6.32 -9.48
N GLU A 49 -6.01 7.14 -10.13
CA GLU A 49 -4.60 7.24 -9.76
C GLU A 49 -4.05 8.64 -10.10
N ILE A 50 -2.96 9.01 -9.41
CA ILE A 50 -2.25 10.28 -9.66
C ILE A 50 -1.26 10.18 -10.82
N PHE A 51 -0.82 8.99 -11.18
CA PHE A 51 0.08 8.70 -12.30
C PHE A 51 -0.43 7.49 -13.08
N GLU A 52 -0.12 7.44 -14.37
CA GLU A 52 -0.17 6.19 -15.11
C GLU A 52 0.90 5.24 -14.55
N ASN A 53 0.52 3.98 -14.31
CA ASN A 53 1.33 2.94 -13.68
C ASN A 53 1.05 1.57 -14.33
N GLU A 54 1.68 0.51 -13.84
CA GLU A 54 1.52 -0.84 -14.40
C GLU A 54 0.06 -1.31 -14.36
N THR A 55 -0.64 -1.07 -13.25
CA THR A 55 -2.07 -1.43 -13.13
C THR A 55 -2.95 -0.67 -14.12
N SER A 56 -2.64 0.59 -14.38
CA SER A 56 -3.42 1.42 -15.31
C SER A 56 -3.31 0.96 -16.77
N SER A 57 -2.29 0.17 -17.12
CA SER A 57 -2.17 -0.42 -18.47
C SER A 57 -3.29 -1.42 -18.80
N PHE A 58 -3.95 -1.98 -17.79
CA PHE A 58 -5.12 -2.87 -17.93
C PHE A 58 -6.44 -2.11 -17.87
N ALA A 59 -6.44 -0.81 -17.55
CA ALA A 59 -7.65 -0.06 -17.30
C ALA A 59 -8.44 0.23 -18.57
N HIS A 60 -9.78 0.10 -18.48
CA HIS A 60 -10.70 0.58 -19.50
C HIS A 60 -10.97 2.08 -19.34
N VAL A 61 -10.87 2.58 -18.10
CA VAL A 61 -11.02 4.00 -17.76
C VAL A 61 -10.00 4.37 -16.71
N ILE A 62 -9.29 5.49 -16.92
CA ILE A 62 -8.41 6.11 -15.92
C ILE A 62 -9.07 7.39 -15.45
N LEU A 63 -9.20 7.54 -14.12
CA LEU A 63 -9.69 8.74 -13.47
C LEU A 63 -8.52 9.46 -12.81
N PRO A 64 -8.11 10.64 -13.31
CA PRO A 64 -6.99 11.37 -12.73
C PRO A 64 -7.36 11.92 -11.35
N ALA A 65 -6.62 11.51 -10.32
CA ALA A 65 -6.84 11.88 -8.94
C ALA A 65 -5.85 12.97 -8.47
N ALA A 66 -6.29 13.78 -7.52
CA ALA A 66 -5.44 14.77 -6.87
C ALA A 66 -4.46 14.11 -5.90
N SER A 67 -3.21 14.59 -5.88
CA SER A 67 -2.20 14.19 -4.92
C SER A 67 -2.51 14.74 -3.51
N PHE A 68 -1.75 14.30 -2.51
CA PHE A 68 -1.92 14.78 -1.13
C PHE A 68 -1.63 16.28 -0.95
N LEU A 69 -0.86 16.91 -1.85
CA LEU A 69 -0.60 18.36 -1.84
C LEU A 69 -1.74 19.17 -2.47
N GLU A 70 -2.64 18.52 -3.19
CA GLU A 70 -3.70 19.12 -4.00
C GLU A 70 -5.10 18.93 -3.40
N LYS A 71 -5.18 18.34 -2.21
CA LYS A 71 -6.43 18.10 -1.48
C LYS A 71 -6.30 18.36 0.00
N SER A 72 -7.42 18.70 0.65
CA SER A 72 -7.52 18.82 2.10
C SER A 72 -8.16 17.59 2.70
N GLY A 73 -7.88 17.32 3.97
CA GLY A 73 -8.43 16.19 4.69
C GLY A 73 -7.62 15.87 5.93
N THR A 74 -7.60 14.61 6.33
CA THR A 74 -6.80 14.13 7.46
C THR A 74 -5.89 12.98 7.05
N PHE A 75 -4.71 12.94 7.65
CA PHE A 75 -3.81 11.78 7.61
C PHE A 75 -3.62 11.22 9.01
N THR A 76 -3.50 9.90 9.09
CA THR A 76 -3.13 9.22 10.33
C THR A 76 -1.74 8.63 10.16
N ASN A 77 -0.81 8.99 11.05
CA ASN A 77 0.55 8.48 11.01
C ASN A 77 0.72 7.14 11.78
N ALA A 78 1.94 6.61 11.80
CA ALA A 78 2.26 5.34 12.45
C ALA A 78 2.08 5.35 13.98
N GLU A 79 2.08 6.52 14.62
CA GLU A 79 1.76 6.67 16.05
C GLU A 79 0.26 6.88 16.32
N ARG A 80 -0.61 6.59 15.35
CA ARG A 80 -2.06 6.76 15.42
C ARG A 80 -2.52 8.23 15.52
N ARG A 81 -1.67 9.17 15.17
CA ARG A 81 -1.99 10.60 15.23
C ARG A 81 -2.69 11.04 13.94
N MET A 82 -3.92 11.49 14.09
CA MET A 82 -4.69 12.12 13.02
C MET A 82 -4.33 13.61 12.95
N GLN A 83 -3.97 14.07 11.78
CA GLN A 83 -3.55 15.45 11.53
C GLN A 83 -4.28 16.03 10.34
N VAL A 84 -4.65 17.29 10.40
CA VAL A 84 -5.26 18.01 9.28
C VAL A 84 -4.19 18.34 8.24
N VAL A 85 -4.49 18.06 6.99
CA VAL A 85 -3.71 18.47 5.83
C VAL A 85 -4.53 19.44 5.00
N GLN A 86 -3.91 20.49 4.54
CA GLN A 86 -4.54 21.50 3.67
C GLN A 86 -3.88 21.47 2.29
N ALA A 87 -4.68 21.65 1.25
CA ALA A 87 -4.17 21.76 -0.10
C ALA A 87 -3.17 22.93 -0.21
N ALA A 88 -2.00 22.64 -0.76
CA ALA A 88 -0.95 23.62 -1.04
C ALA A 88 -0.88 24.01 -2.52
N ALA A 89 -1.53 23.24 -3.39
CA ALA A 89 -1.60 23.46 -4.83
C ALA A 89 -2.99 23.06 -5.34
N SER A 90 -3.32 23.50 -6.54
CA SER A 90 -4.52 23.05 -7.25
C SER A 90 -4.21 21.77 -8.03
N PRO A 91 -5.16 20.82 -8.14
CA PRO A 91 -4.99 19.67 -9.01
C PRO A 91 -4.72 20.07 -10.46
N PRO A 92 -3.82 19.36 -11.17
CA PRO A 92 -3.50 19.68 -12.56
C PRO A 92 -4.61 19.22 -13.52
N GLY A 93 -4.84 19.99 -14.58
CA GLY A 93 -5.73 19.61 -15.68
C GLY A 93 -7.15 19.26 -15.23
N ALA A 94 -7.57 18.02 -15.48
CA ALA A 94 -8.89 17.50 -15.12
C ALA A 94 -8.89 16.67 -13.82
N ALA A 95 -7.77 16.59 -13.13
CA ALA A 95 -7.66 15.84 -11.89
C ALA A 95 -8.59 16.41 -10.81
N LYS A 96 -9.15 15.51 -10.02
CA LYS A 96 -10.10 15.84 -8.95
C LYS A 96 -9.72 15.12 -7.67
N THR A 97 -10.16 15.64 -6.54
CA THR A 97 -10.02 14.91 -5.26
C THR A 97 -10.86 13.63 -5.29
N ASP A 98 -10.45 12.64 -4.49
CA ASP A 98 -11.16 11.37 -4.40
C ASP A 98 -12.62 11.57 -4.01
N LEU A 99 -12.88 12.48 -3.06
CA LEU A 99 -14.25 12.79 -2.61
C LEU A 99 -15.11 13.38 -3.75
N GLU A 100 -14.54 14.27 -4.57
CA GLU A 100 -15.24 14.81 -5.75
C GLU A 100 -15.54 13.71 -6.77
N ILE A 101 -14.58 12.80 -7.02
CA ILE A 101 -14.77 11.69 -7.97
C ILE A 101 -15.90 10.78 -7.46
N TYR A 102 -15.86 10.39 -6.19
CA TYR A 102 -16.90 9.56 -5.59
C TYR A 102 -18.27 10.24 -5.64
N GLY A 103 -18.35 11.53 -5.30
CA GLY A 103 -19.60 12.29 -5.38
C GLY A 103 -20.18 12.36 -6.79
N LEU A 104 -19.34 12.61 -7.80
CA LEU A 104 -19.75 12.66 -9.20
C LEU A 104 -20.27 11.32 -9.73
N ILE A 105 -19.63 10.22 -9.36
CA ILE A 105 -20.05 8.89 -9.80
C ILE A 105 -21.30 8.45 -9.04
N SER A 106 -21.34 8.64 -7.72
CA SER A 106 -22.47 8.30 -6.88
C SER A 106 -23.75 9.01 -7.33
N ALA A 107 -23.67 10.31 -7.64
CA ALA A 107 -24.79 11.07 -8.16
C ALA A 107 -25.33 10.49 -9.51
N ARG A 108 -24.43 10.04 -10.40
CA ARG A 108 -24.83 9.39 -11.65
C ARG A 108 -25.46 8.01 -11.46
N LEU A 109 -25.15 7.35 -10.36
CA LEU A 109 -25.76 6.09 -9.96
C LEU A 109 -27.08 6.29 -9.18
N GLY A 110 -27.52 7.54 -9.00
CA GLY A 110 -28.76 7.88 -8.30
C GLY A 110 -28.63 7.98 -6.79
N HIS A 111 -27.40 8.07 -6.26
CA HIS A 111 -27.11 8.22 -4.84
C HIS A 111 -26.25 9.46 -4.62
N GLU A 112 -26.84 10.56 -4.20
CA GLU A 112 -26.09 11.75 -3.85
C GLU A 112 -25.41 11.56 -2.48
N LEU A 113 -24.10 11.82 -2.42
CA LEU A 113 -23.37 11.84 -1.15
C LEU A 113 -23.64 13.18 -0.45
N PRO A 114 -23.96 13.16 0.86
CA PRO A 114 -24.36 14.36 1.61
C PRO A 114 -23.15 15.21 2.07
N TYR A 115 -21.96 15.02 1.51
CA TYR A 115 -20.73 15.65 1.98
C TYR A 115 -20.37 16.86 1.12
N GLU A 116 -20.17 18.01 1.75
CA GLU A 116 -19.60 19.19 1.13
C GLU A 116 -18.07 19.20 1.20
N GLY A 117 -17.49 18.50 2.21
CA GLY A 117 -16.07 18.43 2.42
C GLY A 117 -15.61 17.26 3.33
N PRO A 118 -14.30 17.16 3.56
CA PRO A 118 -13.75 16.10 4.40
C PRO A 118 -14.17 16.22 5.89
N GLU A 119 -14.59 17.40 6.33
CA GLU A 119 -15.14 17.63 7.66
C GLU A 119 -16.42 16.82 7.89
N ASP A 120 -17.32 16.79 6.90
CA ASP A 120 -18.59 16.04 6.99
C ASP A 120 -18.33 14.54 7.04
N VAL A 121 -17.37 14.06 6.23
CA VAL A 121 -16.93 12.66 6.26
C VAL A 121 -16.36 12.30 7.63
N MET A 122 -15.54 13.17 8.22
CA MET A 122 -14.98 12.94 9.55
C MET A 122 -16.06 12.93 10.63
N ALA A 123 -17.07 13.79 10.51
CA ALA A 123 -18.19 13.80 11.44
C ALA A 123 -18.96 12.47 11.41
N GLU A 124 -19.23 11.91 10.24
CA GLU A 124 -19.86 10.60 10.13
C GLU A 124 -18.97 9.47 10.65
N ILE A 125 -17.66 9.52 10.39
CA ILE A 125 -16.70 8.57 10.96
C ILE A 125 -16.74 8.61 12.50
N ALA A 126 -16.80 9.81 13.09
CA ALA A 126 -16.89 10.00 14.53
C ALA A 126 -18.20 9.45 15.13
N ASP A 127 -19.30 9.61 14.42
CA ASP A 127 -20.59 9.07 14.83
C ASP A 127 -20.68 7.53 14.76
N LEU A 128 -20.05 6.94 13.75
CA LEU A 128 -20.12 5.49 13.51
C LEU A 128 -19.02 4.70 14.21
N THR A 129 -17.92 5.36 14.61
CA THR A 129 -16.73 4.68 15.13
C THR A 129 -16.41 5.19 16.55
N PRO A 130 -16.68 4.41 17.61
CA PRO A 130 -16.45 4.86 18.99
C PRO A 130 -15.05 5.38 19.28
N HIS A 131 -14.03 4.82 18.63
CA HIS A 131 -12.64 5.27 18.81
C HIS A 131 -12.35 6.66 18.22
N PHE A 132 -13.28 7.21 17.44
CA PHE A 132 -13.17 8.53 16.81
C PHE A 132 -14.21 9.52 17.35
N ALA A 133 -15.01 9.14 18.36
CA ALA A 133 -16.17 9.89 18.83
C ALA A 133 -15.89 11.36 19.19
N GLY A 134 -14.66 11.68 19.60
CA GLY A 134 -14.25 13.05 19.93
C GLY A 134 -13.51 13.79 18.83
N VAL A 135 -13.33 13.19 17.64
CA VAL A 135 -12.55 13.78 16.56
C VAL A 135 -13.38 14.80 15.79
N THR A 136 -12.89 16.05 15.75
CA THR A 136 -13.38 17.11 14.87
C THR A 136 -12.19 17.84 14.28
N PHE A 137 -12.35 18.47 13.12
CA PHE A 137 -11.27 19.28 12.51
C PHE A 137 -10.79 20.38 13.44
N GLU A 138 -11.70 21.01 14.20
CA GLU A 138 -11.37 22.02 15.20
C GLU A 138 -10.45 21.46 16.31
N ARG A 139 -10.81 20.29 16.85
CA ARG A 139 -10.03 19.64 17.93
C ARG A 139 -8.70 19.09 17.45
N LEU A 140 -8.60 18.64 16.21
CA LEU A 140 -7.33 18.22 15.61
C LEU A 140 -6.31 19.35 15.61
N GLY A 141 -6.72 20.58 15.33
CA GLY A 141 -5.88 21.76 15.37
C GLY A 141 -4.53 21.56 14.66
N ARG A 142 -3.44 22.11 15.22
CA ARG A 142 -2.09 21.98 14.66
C ARG A 142 -1.32 20.75 15.12
N ARG A 143 -1.73 20.15 16.25
CA ARG A 143 -1.01 19.01 16.86
C ARG A 143 -1.54 17.65 16.42
N GLY A 144 -2.78 17.61 15.99
CA GLY A 144 -3.51 16.37 15.81
C GLY A 144 -3.88 15.69 17.13
N LEU A 145 -4.62 14.58 17.04
CA LEU A 145 -5.04 13.75 18.16
C LEU A 145 -4.68 12.29 17.89
N GLN A 146 -4.28 11.57 18.92
CA GLN A 146 -4.01 10.13 18.82
C GLN A 146 -5.26 9.33 19.19
N TRP A 147 -5.78 8.54 18.26
CA TRP A 147 -6.94 7.70 18.55
C TRP A 147 -6.56 6.51 19.46
N PRO A 148 -7.49 5.98 20.29
CA PRO A 148 -8.87 6.41 20.53
C PRO A 148 -8.98 7.83 21.08
N VAL A 149 -10.01 8.56 20.62
CA VAL A 149 -10.36 9.89 21.14
C VAL A 149 -11.74 9.83 21.74
N ALA A 150 -11.83 10.07 23.05
CA ALA A 150 -13.09 10.08 23.77
C ALA A 150 -14.02 11.22 23.29
N ALA A 151 -15.31 11.11 23.53
CA ALA A 151 -16.30 12.11 23.09
C ALA A 151 -16.04 13.53 23.61
N ASP A 152 -15.35 13.68 24.75
CA ASP A 152 -14.91 14.98 25.28
C ASP A 152 -13.68 15.56 24.56
N GLY A 153 -13.05 14.78 23.66
CA GLY A 153 -11.85 15.16 22.91
C GLY A 153 -10.53 14.72 23.55
N THR A 154 -10.58 13.97 24.65
CA THR A 154 -9.36 13.42 25.26
C THR A 154 -8.79 12.33 24.37
N ASP A 155 -7.54 12.48 23.94
CA ASP A 155 -6.82 11.52 23.10
C ASP A 155 -6.03 10.50 23.94
N SER A 156 -5.56 9.42 23.30
CA SER A 156 -4.90 8.28 23.95
C SER A 156 -3.46 8.11 23.45
N PRO A 157 -2.48 8.81 24.04
CA PRO A 157 -1.07 8.67 23.66
C PRO A 157 -0.54 7.24 23.84
N VAL A 158 -1.02 6.53 24.88
CA VAL A 158 -0.66 5.15 25.17
C VAL A 158 -1.91 4.28 25.11
N LEU A 159 -1.87 3.21 24.29
CA LEU A 159 -2.96 2.23 24.24
C LEU A 159 -2.91 1.31 25.45
N TYR A 160 -4.12 0.94 25.93
CA TYR A 160 -4.29 -0.08 26.97
C TYR A 160 -3.56 0.22 28.28
N GLU A 161 -3.38 1.53 28.63
CA GLU A 161 -2.66 1.95 29.82
C GLU A 161 -3.25 1.36 31.11
N THR A 162 -4.57 1.22 31.17
CA THR A 162 -5.25 0.71 32.37
C THR A 162 -5.89 -0.67 32.18
N ALA A 163 -6.41 -0.96 31.00
CA ALA A 163 -7.07 -2.22 30.68
C ALA A 163 -7.13 -2.44 29.16
N PHE A 164 -7.27 -3.69 28.72
CA PHE A 164 -7.61 -4.01 27.33
C PHE A 164 -9.13 -3.88 27.12
N GLU A 165 -9.55 -3.56 25.90
CA GLU A 165 -10.95 -3.45 25.50
C GLU A 165 -11.60 -4.84 25.28
N LEU A 166 -11.49 -5.70 26.28
CA LEU A 166 -12.08 -7.02 26.33
C LEU A 166 -12.96 -7.11 27.59
N PRO A 167 -13.97 -8.00 27.62
CA PRO A 167 -14.90 -8.08 28.75
C PRO A 167 -14.21 -8.21 30.11
N GLU A 168 -13.10 -8.95 30.19
CA GLU A 168 -12.34 -9.12 31.44
C GLU A 168 -11.27 -8.02 31.64
N GLY A 169 -11.13 -7.06 30.71
CA GLY A 169 -10.09 -6.05 30.76
C GLY A 169 -8.65 -6.58 30.59
N ARG A 170 -8.49 -7.82 30.18
CA ARG A 170 -7.20 -8.52 30.03
C ARG A 170 -7.05 -9.12 28.65
N ALA A 171 -5.84 -9.03 28.09
CA ALA A 171 -5.50 -9.72 26.86
C ALA A 171 -5.30 -11.23 27.10
N HIS A 172 -5.61 -12.02 26.08
CA HIS A 172 -5.38 -13.47 26.09
C HIS A 172 -4.09 -13.80 25.33
N PHE A 173 -3.20 -14.58 25.94
CA PHE A 173 -2.07 -15.16 25.25
C PHE A 173 -2.51 -16.36 24.41
N ALA A 174 -2.19 -16.37 23.14
CA ALA A 174 -2.37 -17.51 22.27
C ALA A 174 -1.02 -18.24 22.11
N ALA A 175 -0.98 -19.54 22.44
CA ALA A 175 0.17 -20.38 22.14
C ALA A 175 0.17 -20.69 20.64
N LEU A 176 1.04 -20.03 19.89
CA LEU A 176 1.20 -20.27 18.46
C LEU A 176 2.36 -21.22 18.23
N PRO A 177 2.11 -22.41 17.64
CA PRO A 177 3.21 -23.29 17.24
C PRO A 177 4.00 -22.63 16.11
N TYR A 178 5.32 -22.80 16.12
CA TYR A 178 6.13 -22.41 14.99
C TYR A 178 5.71 -23.19 13.74
N LYS A 179 5.53 -22.47 12.64
CA LYS A 179 5.34 -23.04 11.31
C LYS A 179 6.48 -22.52 10.44
N PRO A 180 7.20 -23.39 9.75
CA PRO A 180 8.22 -22.93 8.80
C PRO A 180 7.57 -22.13 7.67
N PRO A 181 8.34 -21.24 6.99
CA PRO A 181 7.86 -20.57 5.78
C PRO A 181 7.43 -21.60 4.72
N GLY A 182 6.45 -21.21 3.90
CA GLY A 182 5.98 -22.08 2.81
C GLY A 182 6.98 -22.23 1.65
N ASP A 183 7.93 -21.30 1.55
CA ASP A 183 8.98 -21.26 0.54
C ASP A 183 10.35 -21.43 1.23
N GLU A 184 10.69 -22.66 1.57
CA GLU A 184 12.02 -23.04 2.03
C GLU A 184 12.93 -23.32 0.83
N ALA A 185 14.26 -23.20 1.06
CA ALA A 185 15.25 -23.61 0.08
C ALA A 185 15.04 -25.09 -0.31
N SER A 186 15.23 -25.40 -1.57
CA SER A 186 15.04 -26.74 -2.14
C SER A 186 16.14 -27.03 -3.18
N GLU A 187 16.19 -28.25 -3.68
CA GLU A 187 17.16 -28.63 -4.71
C GLU A 187 17.01 -27.76 -5.98
N ASP A 188 15.78 -27.42 -6.37
CA ASP A 188 15.51 -26.57 -7.53
C ASP A 188 15.71 -25.07 -7.25
N TYR A 189 15.59 -24.64 -6.00
CA TYR A 189 15.73 -23.26 -5.54
C TYR A 189 16.62 -23.25 -4.27
N PRO A 190 17.94 -23.35 -4.42
CA PRO A 190 18.84 -23.54 -3.28
C PRO A 190 19.10 -22.28 -2.46
N LEU A 191 18.84 -21.10 -3.01
CA LEU A 191 19.08 -19.82 -2.35
C LEU A 191 17.78 -19.24 -1.75
N ILE A 192 17.93 -18.46 -0.68
CA ILE A 192 16.84 -17.73 -0.03
C ILE A 192 16.91 -16.28 -0.48
N LEU A 193 15.86 -15.81 -1.17
CA LEU A 193 15.74 -14.39 -1.54
C LEU A 193 15.18 -13.57 -0.37
N VAL A 194 15.97 -12.62 0.11
CA VAL A 194 15.56 -11.66 1.14
C VAL A 194 15.38 -10.29 0.53
N THR A 195 14.18 -9.73 0.63
CA THR A 195 13.91 -8.37 0.16
C THR A 195 14.16 -7.35 1.27
N GLY A 196 14.85 -6.26 0.94
CA GLY A 196 15.16 -5.17 1.84
C GLY A 196 14.57 -3.84 1.38
N ARG A 197 14.55 -2.85 2.28
CA ARG A 197 14.12 -1.48 1.96
C ARG A 197 15.32 -0.60 1.62
N ARG A 198 15.07 0.34 0.71
CA ARG A 198 15.98 1.44 0.38
C ARG A 198 15.50 2.73 1.05
N LEU A 199 16.42 3.54 1.56
CA LEU A 199 16.10 4.84 2.17
C LEU A 199 15.59 5.84 1.14
N GLU A 200 16.11 5.75 -0.08
CA GLU A 200 15.81 6.65 -1.20
C GLU A 200 14.42 6.40 -1.78
N HIS A 201 13.88 5.19 -1.63
CA HIS A 201 12.60 4.82 -2.18
C HIS A 201 11.62 4.30 -1.13
N TYR A 202 10.35 4.71 -1.28
CA TYR A 202 9.27 4.25 -0.41
C TYR A 202 8.57 3.04 -1.01
N ASN A 203 8.59 1.91 -0.29
CA ASN A 203 8.05 0.62 -0.74
C ASN A 203 8.62 0.21 -2.11
N VAL A 204 7.75 -0.08 -3.09
CA VAL A 204 8.12 -0.43 -4.48
C VAL A 204 8.49 0.78 -5.34
N GLY A 205 8.45 1.99 -4.77
CA GLY A 205 8.89 3.21 -5.42
C GLY A 205 7.91 3.82 -6.40
N THR A 206 6.65 3.44 -6.43
CA THR A 206 5.63 3.95 -7.36
C THR A 206 5.61 5.47 -7.46
N MET A 207 5.81 6.17 -6.34
CA MET A 207 5.91 7.64 -6.31
C MET A 207 7.35 8.14 -6.34
N THR A 208 8.23 7.58 -5.50
CA THR A 208 9.59 8.12 -5.32
C THR A 208 10.49 7.90 -6.52
N ARG A 209 10.23 6.90 -7.36
CA ARG A 209 10.91 6.71 -8.65
C ARG A 209 10.48 7.73 -9.72
N ARG A 210 9.54 8.64 -9.41
CA ARG A 210 9.10 9.75 -10.27
C ARG A 210 9.60 11.11 -9.78
N THR A 211 10.55 11.12 -8.84
CA THR A 211 11.12 12.30 -8.22
C THR A 211 12.65 12.31 -8.38
N GLY A 212 13.30 13.36 -7.88
CA GLY A 212 14.77 13.47 -7.85
C GLY A 212 15.49 12.36 -7.05
N ASN A 213 14.77 11.49 -6.35
CA ASN A 213 15.34 10.32 -5.68
C ASN A 213 16.01 9.35 -6.68
N LEU A 214 15.57 9.33 -7.94
CA LEU A 214 16.23 8.58 -9.02
C LEU A 214 17.67 9.03 -9.29
N GLU A 215 18.01 10.30 -9.01
CA GLU A 215 19.38 10.81 -9.15
C GLU A 215 20.31 10.23 -8.08
N LEU A 216 19.74 9.87 -6.91
CA LEU A 216 20.48 9.24 -5.82
C LEU A 216 20.54 7.72 -5.99
N PHE A 217 19.47 7.11 -6.50
CA PHE A 217 19.33 5.69 -6.63
C PHE A 217 18.45 5.33 -7.83
N SER A 218 19.07 4.99 -8.94
CA SER A 218 18.38 4.82 -10.23
C SER A 218 17.79 3.41 -10.44
N SER A 219 18.38 2.38 -9.85
CA SER A 219 18.01 0.98 -10.06
C SER A 219 18.23 0.14 -8.81
N ASP A 220 17.51 -0.99 -8.70
CA ASP A 220 17.80 -2.00 -7.71
C ASP A 220 18.94 -2.89 -8.18
N TRP A 221 19.57 -3.61 -7.25
CA TRP A 221 20.55 -4.66 -7.50
C TRP A 221 20.33 -5.85 -6.56
N LEU A 222 20.84 -6.99 -6.97
CA LEU A 222 20.94 -8.20 -6.17
C LEU A 222 22.25 -8.19 -5.39
N GLU A 223 22.19 -8.24 -4.07
CA GLU A 223 23.36 -8.49 -3.25
C GLU A 223 23.55 -10.01 -3.11
N ILE A 224 24.75 -10.51 -3.41
CA ILE A 224 25.09 -11.93 -3.33
C ILE A 224 26.41 -12.12 -2.56
N HIS A 225 26.49 -13.14 -1.69
CA HIS A 225 27.71 -13.44 -0.96
C HIS A 225 28.85 -13.89 -1.89
N PRO A 226 30.12 -13.53 -1.61
CA PRO A 226 31.26 -13.92 -2.45
C PRO A 226 31.41 -15.42 -2.69
N GLU A 227 31.08 -16.29 -1.73
CA GLU A 227 31.12 -17.74 -1.88
C GLU A 227 30.09 -18.23 -2.90
N ASP A 228 28.83 -17.77 -2.79
CA ASP A 228 27.77 -18.13 -3.73
C ASP A 228 28.05 -17.55 -5.12
N ALA A 229 28.55 -16.32 -5.20
CA ALA A 229 28.94 -15.69 -6.45
C ALA A 229 30.07 -16.46 -7.15
N GLN A 230 31.06 -16.97 -6.40
CA GLN A 230 32.15 -17.79 -6.94
C GLN A 230 31.62 -19.12 -7.48
N GLU A 231 30.72 -19.79 -6.76
CA GLU A 231 30.12 -21.06 -7.20
C GLU A 231 29.30 -20.91 -8.46
N LEU A 232 28.57 -19.78 -8.58
CA LEU A 232 27.71 -19.48 -9.72
C LEU A 232 28.45 -18.79 -10.88
N GLY A 233 29.72 -18.37 -10.68
CA GLY A 233 30.51 -17.67 -11.67
C GLY A 233 30.04 -16.24 -11.93
N ILE A 234 29.49 -15.56 -10.91
CA ILE A 234 28.94 -14.22 -10.99
C ILE A 234 29.95 -13.19 -10.49
N ALA A 235 30.07 -12.08 -11.19
CA ALA A 235 30.86 -10.90 -10.78
C ALA A 235 29.95 -9.69 -10.53
N SER A 236 30.43 -8.73 -9.74
CA SER A 236 29.71 -7.46 -9.57
C SER A 236 29.57 -6.74 -10.91
N GLY A 237 28.35 -6.28 -11.23
CA GLY A 237 28.00 -5.64 -12.49
C GLY A 237 27.42 -6.61 -13.54
N ASP A 238 27.46 -7.92 -13.31
CA ASP A 238 26.80 -8.86 -14.19
C ASP A 238 25.28 -8.75 -14.06
N VAL A 239 24.56 -8.86 -15.18
CA VAL A 239 23.12 -8.99 -15.18
C VAL A 239 22.77 -10.47 -15.06
N VAL A 240 22.05 -10.81 -14.02
CA VAL A 240 21.68 -12.19 -13.68
C VAL A 240 20.17 -12.38 -13.70
N GLU A 241 19.72 -13.58 -14.08
CA GLU A 241 18.32 -13.97 -13.91
C GLU A 241 18.09 -14.49 -12.49
N VAL A 242 17.20 -13.83 -11.75
CA VAL A 242 16.67 -14.33 -10.46
C VAL A 242 15.34 -14.99 -10.73
N ARG A 243 15.23 -16.26 -10.38
CA ARG A 243 14.04 -17.08 -10.61
C ARG A 243 13.49 -17.65 -9.32
N SER A 244 12.17 -17.57 -9.16
CA SER A 244 11.41 -18.21 -8.09
C SER A 244 10.31 -19.12 -8.66
N LYS A 245 9.55 -19.78 -7.80
CA LYS A 245 8.34 -20.53 -8.19
C LYS A 245 7.26 -19.65 -8.83
N LYS A 246 7.29 -18.32 -8.58
CA LYS A 246 6.26 -17.36 -8.95
C LYS A 246 6.62 -16.43 -10.11
N GLY A 247 7.90 -16.42 -10.51
CA GLY A 247 8.32 -15.54 -11.59
C GLY A 247 9.83 -15.44 -11.72
N ARG A 248 10.26 -14.57 -12.62
CA ARG A 248 11.67 -14.30 -12.90
C ARG A 248 11.90 -12.84 -13.22
N ILE A 249 13.07 -12.34 -12.89
CA ILE A 249 13.54 -10.99 -13.22
C ILE A 249 14.99 -11.04 -13.66
N GLU A 250 15.43 -10.06 -14.44
CA GLU A 250 16.84 -9.77 -14.69
C GLU A 250 17.25 -8.57 -13.84
N ILE A 251 18.40 -8.67 -13.17
CA ILE A 251 18.87 -7.66 -12.23
C ILE A 251 20.38 -7.68 -12.16
N GLU A 252 21.00 -6.51 -11.96
CA GLU A 252 22.44 -6.39 -11.77
C GLU A 252 22.87 -6.98 -10.43
N ALA A 253 23.92 -7.80 -10.42
CA ALA A 253 24.48 -8.39 -9.22
C ALA A 253 25.55 -7.52 -8.58
N GLN A 254 25.56 -7.45 -7.27
CA GLN A 254 26.59 -6.86 -6.44
C GLN A 254 27.15 -7.89 -5.47
N VAL A 255 28.39 -8.30 -5.65
CA VAL A 255 29.08 -9.23 -4.74
C VAL A 255 29.49 -8.50 -3.48
N THR A 256 29.04 -8.97 -2.31
CA THR A 256 29.26 -8.28 -1.03
C THR A 256 29.14 -9.23 0.16
N GLU A 257 29.92 -8.99 1.21
CA GLU A 257 29.84 -9.68 2.50
C GLU A 257 28.71 -9.19 3.42
N ARG A 258 27.83 -8.30 2.92
CA ARG A 258 26.68 -7.79 3.70
C ARG A 258 25.55 -8.79 3.84
N ILE A 259 25.55 -9.80 2.98
CA ILE A 259 24.58 -10.90 2.97
C ILE A 259 25.28 -12.18 3.40
N GLU A 260 24.59 -13.08 4.08
CA GLU A 260 25.14 -14.37 4.47
C GLU A 260 25.13 -15.36 3.30
N PRO A 261 26.02 -16.37 3.29
CA PRO A 261 25.99 -17.42 2.28
C PRO A 261 24.64 -18.15 2.23
N GLY A 262 24.19 -18.51 1.04
CA GLY A 262 22.90 -19.18 0.83
C GLY A 262 21.68 -18.24 0.77
N HIS A 263 21.92 -16.94 0.78
CA HIS A 263 20.88 -15.91 0.70
C HIS A 263 21.04 -15.04 -0.54
#